data_61bfec22195a1600835bb32bd6dae493
#
_entry.id   61bfec22195a1600835bb32bd6dae493
#
_cell.length_a   1.000
_cell.length_b   1.000
_cell.length_c   1.000
_cell.angle_alpha   90.00
_cell.angle_beta   90.00
_cell.angle_gamma   90.00
#
_symmetry.space_group_name_H-M   'P 1'
#
loop_
_entity.id
_entity.type
_entity.pdbx_description
1 polymer ?
#
loop_
_entity_poly.entity_id
_entity_poly.type
_entity_poly.pdbx_seq_one_letter_code
_entity_poly.pdbx_strand_id
1 'polypeptide(L)'
;LDFSYLADIPVLEDLNMKLDQRPTAIIGQNGAGKTTLVKLLKGLLKPVSGSIYFHGEDISGKTVAMLAGSVGYVFQNPDDQIFKYNVMDEVLFGPLNIGMDPEQAKKEAAWALELTGLSGKEKENPYDLELYERKMTAIASVLAMDTDVLILDEPTIAQDWKGRQI
;
A
#
# COMPACT_ATOMS: atom_id res chain seq x y z
N LEU A 1 3.60 -8.51 20.31
CA LEU A 1 2.45 -8.82 19.45
C LEU A 1 2.61 -10.22 18.89
N ASP A 2 1.53 -11.02 18.93
CA ASP A 2 1.48 -12.36 18.37
C ASP A 2 0.36 -12.48 17.34
N PHE A 3 0.60 -13.29 16.31
CA PHE A 3 -0.41 -13.58 15.29
C PHE A 3 -0.30 -15.00 14.75
N SER A 4 -1.48 -15.63 14.58
CA SER A 4 -1.64 -16.92 13.90
C SER A 4 -2.91 -16.90 13.06
N TYR A 5 -2.90 -17.57 11.90
CA TYR A 5 -4.12 -17.83 11.12
C TYR A 5 -4.95 -18.99 11.70
N LEU A 6 -4.27 -19.94 12.32
CA LEU A 6 -4.85 -21.09 13.02
C LEU A 6 -4.25 -21.14 14.42
N ALA A 7 -5.04 -21.56 15.41
CA ALA A 7 -4.68 -21.48 16.82
C ALA A 7 -3.32 -22.11 17.17
N ASP A 8 -2.94 -23.18 16.48
CA ASP A 8 -1.73 -23.96 16.79
C ASP A 8 -0.56 -23.72 15.84
N ILE A 9 -0.68 -22.74 14.92
CA ILE A 9 0.36 -22.44 13.93
C ILE A 9 0.71 -20.95 14.01
N PRO A 10 1.66 -20.58 14.88
CA PRO A 10 2.08 -19.18 15.00
C PRO A 10 2.81 -18.72 13.74
N VAL A 11 2.55 -17.47 13.33
CA VAL A 11 3.22 -16.80 12.19
C VAL A 11 4.11 -15.67 12.69
N LEU A 12 3.69 -14.97 13.72
CA LEU A 12 4.48 -13.94 14.41
C LEU A 12 4.39 -14.23 15.91
N GLU A 13 5.53 -14.28 16.59
CA GLU A 13 5.64 -14.52 18.02
C GLU A 13 6.51 -13.44 18.65
N ASP A 14 6.06 -12.90 19.78
CA ASP A 14 6.72 -11.86 20.59
C ASP A 14 7.33 -10.72 19.76
N LEU A 15 6.63 -10.32 18.68
CA LEU A 15 7.11 -9.25 17.82
C LEU A 15 6.99 -7.91 18.54
N ASN A 16 8.13 -7.29 18.80
CA ASN A 16 8.26 -5.96 19.33
C ASN A 16 9.03 -5.09 18.34
N MET A 17 8.41 -4.08 17.77
CA MET A 17 9.02 -3.22 16.76
C MET A 17 8.52 -1.78 16.91
N LYS A 18 9.41 -0.84 16.68
CA LYS A 18 9.09 0.58 16.58
C LYS A 18 9.58 1.07 15.21
N LEU A 19 8.66 1.61 14.44
CA LEU A 19 8.94 2.30 13.18
C LEU A 19 8.93 3.81 13.44
N ASP A 20 9.83 4.52 12.80
CA ASP A 20 9.91 5.98 12.82
C ASP A 20 9.76 6.55 11.38
N GLN A 21 10.10 7.81 11.18
CA GLN A 21 9.97 8.49 9.89
C GLN A 21 11.02 8.06 8.84
N ARG A 22 11.92 7.12 9.16
CA ARG A 22 12.93 6.64 8.22
C ARG A 22 12.38 5.51 7.36
N PRO A 23 12.75 5.47 6.07
CA PRO A 23 12.44 4.31 5.24
C PRO A 23 12.94 3.03 5.89
N THR A 24 12.09 2.03 6.03
CA THR A 24 12.39 0.76 6.69
C THR A 24 12.12 -0.39 5.74
N ALA A 25 13.14 -1.23 5.49
CA ALA A 25 12.99 -2.46 4.71
C ALA A 25 12.83 -3.66 5.65
N ILE A 26 11.77 -4.44 5.43
CA ILE A 26 11.51 -5.71 6.11
C ILE A 26 11.98 -6.84 5.21
N ILE A 27 13.06 -7.51 5.58
CA ILE A 27 13.70 -8.57 4.79
C ILE A 27 13.55 -9.91 5.51
N GLY A 28 13.30 -10.96 4.76
CA GLY A 28 13.18 -12.32 5.30
C GLY A 28 12.83 -13.32 4.20
N GLN A 29 12.95 -14.60 4.50
CA GLN A 29 12.61 -15.70 3.59
C GLN A 29 11.11 -15.69 3.22
N ASN A 30 10.75 -16.40 2.15
CA ASN A 30 9.34 -16.64 1.83
C ASN A 30 8.69 -17.42 2.98
N GLY A 31 7.47 -17.00 3.37
CA GLY A 31 6.78 -17.57 4.53
C GLY A 31 7.17 -17.01 5.90
N ALA A 32 8.14 -16.09 5.99
CA ALA A 32 8.57 -15.49 7.27
C ALA A 32 7.56 -14.48 7.88
N GLY A 33 6.34 -14.39 7.37
CA GLY A 33 5.29 -13.52 7.93
C GLY A 33 5.35 -12.05 7.49
N LYS A 34 6.19 -11.67 6.50
CA LYS A 34 6.31 -10.26 6.04
C LYS A 34 4.95 -9.67 5.62
N THR A 35 4.25 -10.32 4.69
CA THR A 35 2.93 -9.88 4.22
C THR A 35 1.89 -9.91 5.34
N THR A 36 2.00 -10.86 6.29
CA THR A 36 1.15 -10.89 7.49
C THR A 36 1.36 -9.66 8.35
N LEU A 37 2.62 -9.29 8.58
CA LEU A 37 2.96 -8.10 9.35
C LEU A 37 2.41 -6.83 8.71
N VAL A 38 2.60 -6.63 7.40
CA VAL A 38 2.08 -5.43 6.73
C VAL A 38 0.55 -5.40 6.72
N LYS A 39 -0.12 -6.53 6.61
CA LYS A 39 -1.59 -6.62 6.75
C LYS A 39 -2.07 -6.25 8.16
N LEU A 40 -1.33 -6.61 9.19
CA LEU A 40 -1.60 -6.18 10.58
C LEU A 40 -1.41 -4.67 10.73
N LEU A 41 -0.32 -4.10 10.20
CA LEU A 41 -0.06 -2.65 10.23
C LEU A 41 -1.14 -1.85 9.50
N LYS A 42 -1.70 -2.38 8.41
CA LYS A 42 -2.83 -1.78 7.69
C LYS A 42 -4.19 -1.99 8.37
N GLY A 43 -4.27 -2.83 9.39
CA GLY A 43 -5.53 -3.20 10.04
C GLY A 43 -6.40 -4.19 9.24
N LEU A 44 -5.85 -4.81 8.19
CA LEU A 44 -6.49 -5.90 7.44
C LEU A 44 -6.57 -7.20 8.25
N LEU A 45 -5.65 -7.39 9.19
CA LEU A 45 -5.65 -8.46 10.17
C LEU A 45 -5.61 -7.84 11.57
N LYS A 46 -6.08 -8.61 12.57
CA LYS A 46 -5.98 -8.22 13.97
C LYS A 46 -5.04 -9.19 14.70
N PRO A 47 -4.18 -8.70 15.60
CA PRO A 47 -3.31 -9.57 16.37
C PRO A 47 -4.13 -10.47 17.29
N VAL A 48 -3.60 -11.67 17.60
CA VAL A 48 -4.15 -12.57 18.61
C VAL A 48 -3.86 -12.04 20.01
N SER A 49 -2.67 -11.45 20.19
CA SER A 49 -2.27 -10.77 21.42
C SER A 49 -1.38 -9.56 21.11
N GLY A 50 -1.30 -8.65 22.08
CA GLY A 50 -0.58 -7.38 21.92
C GLY A 50 -1.38 -6.33 21.16
N SER A 51 -0.73 -5.20 20.84
CA SER A 51 -1.38 -4.02 20.25
C SER A 51 -0.49 -3.39 19.19
N ILE A 52 -1.13 -2.67 18.26
CA ILE A 52 -0.46 -1.85 17.26
C ILE A 52 -0.86 -0.40 17.49
N TYR A 53 0.14 0.48 17.57
CA TYR A 53 -0.07 1.89 17.79
C TYR A 53 0.35 2.69 16.56
N PHE A 54 -0.48 3.64 16.15
CA PHE A 54 -0.19 4.62 15.12
C PHE A 54 -0.35 6.02 15.71
N HIS A 55 0.71 6.85 15.65
CA HIS A 55 0.79 8.15 16.33
C HIS A 55 0.40 8.09 17.81
N GLY A 56 0.73 7.00 18.50
CA GLY A 56 0.42 6.78 19.92
C GLY A 56 -1.01 6.31 20.21
N GLU A 57 -1.86 6.16 19.21
CA GLU A 57 -3.22 5.61 19.33
C GLU A 57 -3.24 4.13 18.98
N ASP A 58 -3.91 3.31 19.79
CA ASP A 58 -4.17 1.91 19.48
C ASP A 58 -5.15 1.80 18.29
N ILE A 59 -4.73 1.08 17.24
CA ILE A 59 -5.55 0.91 16.04
C ILE A 59 -6.48 -0.31 16.09
N SER A 60 -6.51 -1.07 17.17
CA SER A 60 -7.30 -2.31 17.29
C SER A 60 -8.82 -2.09 17.08
N GLY A 61 -9.32 -0.92 17.47
CA GLY A 61 -10.70 -0.49 17.28
C GLY A 61 -11.00 0.18 15.94
N LYS A 62 -9.99 0.47 15.11
CA LYS A 62 -10.17 1.16 13.83
C LYS A 62 -10.47 0.17 12.71
N THR A 63 -11.33 0.59 11.78
CA THR A 63 -11.58 -0.16 10.54
C THR A 63 -10.52 0.19 9.49
N VAL A 64 -10.38 -0.66 8.46
CA VAL A 64 -9.48 -0.38 7.32
C VAL A 64 -9.83 0.95 6.66
N ALA A 65 -11.11 1.29 6.54
CA ALA A 65 -11.56 2.56 5.97
C ALA A 65 -11.11 3.76 6.82
N MET A 66 -11.14 3.67 8.14
CA MET A 66 -10.66 4.73 9.04
C MET A 66 -9.13 4.92 8.93
N LEU A 67 -8.39 3.86 8.61
CA LEU A 67 -6.95 3.92 8.43
C LEU A 67 -6.53 4.27 7.00
N ALA A 68 -7.46 4.31 6.04
CA ALA A 68 -7.14 4.47 4.63
C ALA A 68 -6.42 5.80 4.32
N GLY A 69 -6.82 6.88 4.98
CA GLY A 69 -6.19 8.19 4.81
C GLY A 69 -4.84 8.35 5.50
N SER A 70 -4.46 7.42 6.39
CA SER A 70 -3.21 7.52 7.15
C SER A 70 -2.17 6.47 6.75
N VAL A 71 -2.63 5.29 6.30
CA VAL A 71 -1.73 4.18 5.94
C VAL A 71 -2.08 3.70 4.54
N GLY A 72 -1.25 4.02 3.57
CA GLY A 72 -1.30 3.50 2.20
C GLY A 72 -0.70 2.10 2.13
N TYR A 73 -1.28 1.23 1.30
CA TYR A 73 -0.78 -0.12 1.07
C TYR A 73 -0.87 -0.49 -0.40
N VAL A 74 0.27 -0.83 -0.99
CA VAL A 74 0.36 -1.33 -2.36
C VAL A 74 0.52 -2.84 -2.32
N PHE A 75 -0.42 -3.55 -2.95
CA PHE A 75 -0.40 -5.02 -3.00
C PHE A 75 0.76 -5.56 -3.83
N GLN A 76 1.19 -6.76 -3.51
CA GLN A 76 2.21 -7.50 -4.25
C GLN A 76 1.83 -7.65 -5.73
N ASN A 77 0.60 -8.10 -6.01
CA ASN A 77 0.06 -8.21 -7.35
C ASN A 77 -0.83 -7.00 -7.66
N PRO A 78 -0.53 -6.19 -8.70
CA PRO A 78 -1.35 -5.03 -9.06
C PRO A 78 -2.77 -5.39 -9.48
N ASP A 79 -2.99 -6.60 -10.03
CA ASP A 79 -4.32 -7.04 -10.47
C ASP A 79 -5.30 -7.27 -9.31
N ASP A 80 -4.80 -7.42 -8.08
CA ASP A 80 -5.62 -7.51 -6.87
C ASP A 80 -6.05 -6.12 -6.34
N GLN A 81 -5.49 -5.05 -6.90
CA GLN A 81 -5.71 -3.66 -6.47
C GLN A 81 -6.46 -2.83 -7.51
N ILE A 82 -6.08 -2.97 -8.78
CA ILE A 82 -6.61 -2.18 -9.90
C ILE A 82 -8.00 -2.68 -10.31
N PHE A 83 -8.95 -1.76 -10.53
CA PHE A 83 -10.32 -2.11 -10.93
C PHE A 83 -11.02 -1.07 -11.81
N LYS A 84 -10.38 0.08 -12.09
CA LYS A 84 -10.94 1.10 -13.00
C LYS A 84 -10.57 0.85 -14.44
N TYR A 85 -11.32 1.49 -15.35
CA TYR A 85 -11.15 1.34 -16.79
C TYR A 85 -10.11 2.29 -17.41
N ASN A 86 -9.62 3.25 -16.66
CA ASN A 86 -8.51 4.11 -17.06
C ASN A 86 -7.61 4.47 -15.89
N VAL A 87 -6.37 4.79 -16.19
CA VAL A 87 -5.31 5.09 -15.21
C VAL A 87 -5.69 6.28 -14.32
N MET A 88 -6.23 7.36 -14.89
CA MET A 88 -6.57 8.55 -14.10
C MET A 88 -7.68 8.26 -13.09
N ASP A 89 -8.73 7.53 -13.48
CA ASP A 89 -9.81 7.18 -12.56
C ASP A 89 -9.34 6.23 -11.45
N GLU A 90 -8.38 5.34 -11.76
CA GLU A 90 -7.75 4.48 -10.76
C GLU A 90 -6.99 5.29 -9.73
N VAL A 91 -6.16 6.25 -10.19
CA VAL A 91 -5.34 7.07 -9.30
C VAL A 91 -6.18 8.05 -8.48
N LEU A 92 -7.26 8.60 -9.04
CA LEU A 92 -8.17 9.50 -8.32
C LEU A 92 -9.08 8.81 -7.32
N PHE A 93 -9.29 7.49 -7.44
CA PHE A 93 -10.27 6.78 -6.62
C PHE A 93 -9.96 6.88 -5.12
N GLY A 94 -8.72 6.61 -4.72
CA GLY A 94 -8.28 6.67 -3.33
C GLY A 94 -8.46 8.04 -2.71
N PRO A 95 -7.84 9.09 -3.27
CA PRO A 95 -7.96 10.47 -2.78
C PRO A 95 -9.40 10.94 -2.58
N LEU A 96 -10.26 10.70 -3.57
CA LEU A 96 -11.67 11.12 -3.48
C LEU A 96 -12.44 10.36 -2.39
N ASN A 97 -12.17 9.07 -2.19
CA ASN A 97 -12.85 8.27 -1.18
C ASN A 97 -12.42 8.58 0.26
N ILE A 98 -11.20 9.08 0.46
CA ILE A 98 -10.78 9.57 1.79
C ILE A 98 -11.24 11.01 2.06
N GLY A 99 -11.97 11.64 1.13
CA GLY A 99 -12.55 12.96 1.29
C GLY A 99 -11.60 14.11 0.91
N MET A 100 -10.53 13.86 0.14
CA MET A 100 -9.67 14.91 -0.39
C MET A 100 -10.49 15.84 -1.31
N ASP A 101 -10.18 17.13 -1.28
CA ASP A 101 -10.77 18.10 -2.21
C ASP A 101 -10.49 17.68 -3.68
N PRO A 102 -11.47 17.73 -4.59
CA PRO A 102 -11.31 17.25 -5.96
C PRO A 102 -10.18 17.93 -6.75
N GLU A 103 -9.93 19.23 -6.54
CA GLU A 103 -8.84 19.94 -7.22
C GLU A 103 -7.48 19.55 -6.62
N GLN A 104 -7.42 19.31 -5.31
CA GLN A 104 -6.23 18.75 -4.67
C GLN A 104 -5.98 17.31 -5.15
N ALA A 105 -7.01 16.46 -5.18
CA ALA A 105 -6.89 15.09 -5.67
C ALA A 105 -6.34 15.01 -7.10
N LYS A 106 -6.75 15.93 -8.00
CA LYS A 106 -6.20 16.02 -9.36
C LYS A 106 -4.72 16.40 -9.37
N LYS A 107 -4.30 17.30 -8.50
CA LYS A 107 -2.88 17.71 -8.38
C LYS A 107 -2.01 16.55 -7.88
N GLU A 108 -2.47 15.87 -6.82
CA GLU A 108 -1.76 14.71 -6.29
C GLU A 108 -1.72 13.56 -7.29
N ALA A 109 -2.81 13.32 -8.02
CA ALA A 109 -2.84 12.31 -9.08
C ALA A 109 -1.86 12.64 -10.22
N ALA A 110 -1.82 13.89 -10.68
CA ALA A 110 -0.89 14.32 -11.72
C ALA A 110 0.58 14.16 -11.26
N TRP A 111 0.89 14.58 -10.04
CA TRP A 111 2.21 14.39 -9.43
C TRP A 111 2.58 12.91 -9.31
N ALA A 112 1.67 12.06 -8.85
CA ALA A 112 1.91 10.63 -8.71
C ALA A 112 2.15 9.95 -10.06
N LEU A 113 1.41 10.35 -11.11
CA LEU A 113 1.61 9.84 -12.47
C LEU A 113 2.94 10.29 -13.07
N GLU A 114 3.36 11.52 -12.83
CA GLU A 114 4.67 12.01 -13.24
C GLU A 114 5.79 11.24 -12.56
N LEU A 115 5.70 11.07 -11.23
CA LEU A 115 6.70 10.36 -10.42
C LEU A 115 6.84 8.89 -10.84
N THR A 116 5.75 8.24 -11.23
CA THR A 116 5.71 6.83 -11.64
C THR A 116 5.96 6.62 -13.15
N GLY A 117 6.21 7.69 -13.91
CA GLY A 117 6.49 7.62 -15.34
C GLY A 117 5.27 7.32 -16.22
N LEU A 118 4.06 7.59 -15.72
CA LEU A 118 2.79 7.31 -16.41
C LEU A 118 2.15 8.55 -17.05
N SER A 119 2.85 9.68 -17.09
CA SER A 119 2.39 10.88 -17.81
C SER A 119 2.09 10.57 -19.27
N GLY A 120 0.91 10.97 -19.74
CA GLY A 120 0.42 10.69 -21.09
C GLY A 120 -0.39 9.38 -21.21
N LYS A 121 -0.48 8.58 -20.14
CA LYS A 121 -1.24 7.31 -20.11
C LYS A 121 -2.55 7.41 -19.32
N GLU A 122 -2.98 8.61 -18.98
CA GLU A 122 -4.13 8.88 -18.10
C GLU A 122 -5.43 8.22 -18.59
N LYS A 123 -5.59 8.10 -19.92
CA LYS A 123 -6.79 7.56 -20.58
C LYS A 123 -6.67 6.08 -20.94
N GLU A 124 -5.49 5.49 -20.81
CA GLU A 124 -5.28 4.08 -21.13
C GLU A 124 -5.97 3.18 -20.10
N ASN A 125 -6.43 2.01 -20.56
CA ASN A 125 -6.93 0.99 -19.64
C ASN A 125 -5.72 0.35 -18.94
N PRO A 126 -5.69 0.30 -17.59
CA PRO A 126 -4.57 -0.32 -16.86
C PRO A 126 -4.27 -1.76 -17.27
N TYR A 127 -5.27 -2.53 -17.69
CA TYR A 127 -5.08 -3.92 -18.11
C TYR A 127 -4.46 -4.07 -19.50
N ASP A 128 -4.44 -3.01 -20.32
CA ASP A 128 -3.75 -2.97 -21.62
C ASP A 128 -2.27 -2.57 -21.47
N LEU A 129 -1.87 -2.11 -20.28
CA LEU A 129 -0.50 -1.72 -19.96
C LEU A 129 0.40 -2.94 -19.71
N GLU A 130 1.71 -2.77 -19.87
CA GLU A 130 2.69 -3.76 -19.44
C GLU A 130 2.63 -3.98 -17.92
N LEU A 131 3.07 -5.16 -17.46
CA LEU A 131 3.01 -5.50 -16.03
C LEU A 131 3.72 -4.47 -15.14
N TYR A 132 4.86 -3.94 -15.61
CA TYR A 132 5.57 -2.87 -14.92
C TYR A 132 4.71 -1.61 -14.76
N GLU A 133 4.11 -1.13 -15.86
CA GLU A 133 3.27 0.09 -15.86
C GLU A 133 2.00 -0.11 -15.01
N ARG A 134 1.45 -1.32 -15.02
CA ARG A 134 0.33 -1.69 -14.15
C ARG A 134 0.73 -1.63 -12.68
N LYS A 135 1.95 -2.09 -12.34
CA LYS A 135 2.50 -1.95 -10.98
C LYS A 135 2.70 -0.48 -10.62
N MET A 136 3.19 0.34 -11.55
CA MET A 136 3.33 1.78 -11.35
C MET A 136 1.97 2.47 -11.16
N THR A 137 0.92 2.03 -11.88
CA THR A 137 -0.44 2.52 -11.67
C THR A 137 -0.94 2.22 -10.25
N ALA A 138 -0.73 1.00 -9.76
CA ALA A 138 -1.07 0.63 -8.39
C ALA A 138 -0.28 1.44 -7.35
N ILE A 139 0.99 1.76 -7.60
CA ILE A 139 1.79 2.63 -6.74
C ILE A 139 1.25 4.06 -6.79
N ALA A 140 0.99 4.61 -7.98
CA ALA A 140 0.48 5.96 -8.18
C ALA A 140 -0.86 6.17 -7.45
N SER A 141 -1.77 5.18 -7.48
CA SER A 141 -3.08 5.28 -6.82
C SER A 141 -2.98 5.42 -5.30
N VAL A 142 -1.93 4.88 -4.69
CA VAL A 142 -1.69 5.01 -3.25
C VAL A 142 -0.87 6.26 -2.93
N LEU A 143 0.13 6.61 -3.76
CA LEU A 143 0.90 7.84 -3.60
C LEU A 143 0.01 9.09 -3.63
N ALA A 144 -0.96 9.14 -4.56
CA ALA A 144 -1.90 10.25 -4.68
C ALA A 144 -2.77 10.46 -3.44
N MET A 145 -2.86 9.49 -2.54
CA MET A 145 -3.60 9.63 -1.28
C MET A 145 -2.87 10.46 -0.23
N ASP A 146 -1.57 10.75 -0.42
CA ASP A 146 -0.72 11.55 0.50
C ASP A 146 -0.83 11.05 1.96
N THR A 147 -0.64 9.75 2.16
CA THR A 147 -0.76 9.11 3.47
C THR A 147 0.50 9.25 4.31
N ASP A 148 0.39 9.29 5.65
CA ASP A 148 1.53 9.39 6.58
C ASP A 148 2.49 8.20 6.49
N VAL A 149 1.96 7.02 6.15
CA VAL A 149 2.73 5.78 5.99
C VAL A 149 2.38 5.14 4.65
N LEU A 150 3.40 4.83 3.87
CA LEU A 150 3.30 4.04 2.64
C LEU A 150 3.93 2.67 2.84
N ILE A 151 3.15 1.63 2.65
CA ILE A 151 3.61 0.24 2.71
C ILE A 151 3.64 -0.33 1.28
N LEU A 152 4.79 -0.81 0.84
CA LEU A 152 4.98 -1.46 -0.45
C LEU A 152 5.29 -2.94 -0.22
N ASP A 153 4.41 -3.84 -0.65
CA ASP A 153 4.63 -5.28 -0.54
C ASP A 153 5.29 -5.79 -1.83
N GLU A 154 6.56 -6.17 -1.73
CA GLU A 154 7.41 -6.65 -2.84
C GLU A 154 7.36 -5.74 -4.09
N PRO A 155 7.70 -4.45 -3.97
CA PRO A 155 7.52 -3.47 -5.04
C PRO A 155 8.38 -3.74 -6.28
N THR A 156 9.46 -4.51 -6.16
CA THR A 156 10.44 -4.76 -7.22
C THR A 156 10.16 -6.01 -8.05
N ILE A 157 9.12 -6.77 -7.74
CA ILE A 157 8.71 -7.92 -8.57
C ILE A 157 8.27 -7.42 -9.95
N ALA A 158 8.72 -8.13 -10.99
CA ALA A 158 8.47 -7.81 -12.40
C ALA A 158 9.09 -6.49 -12.90
N GLN A 159 9.96 -5.86 -12.13
CA GLN A 159 10.70 -4.70 -12.58
C GLN A 159 12.05 -5.10 -13.18
N ASP A 160 12.38 -4.53 -14.33
CA ASP A 160 13.72 -4.58 -14.90
C ASP A 160 14.70 -3.65 -14.13
N TRP A 161 15.94 -3.58 -14.59
CA TRP A 161 16.96 -2.72 -13.96
C TRP A 161 16.55 -1.23 -13.94
N LYS A 162 15.85 -0.74 -14.97
CA LYS A 162 15.39 0.66 -15.05
C LYS A 162 14.27 0.94 -14.06
N GLY A 163 13.28 0.06 -13.98
CA GLY A 163 12.17 0.19 -13.07
C GLY A 163 12.55 0.14 -11.58
N ARG A 164 13.72 -0.42 -11.25
CA ARG A 164 14.22 -0.45 -9.86
C ARG A 164 14.94 0.83 -9.43
N GLN A 165 15.12 1.78 -10.34
CA GLN A 165 15.82 3.05 -10.08
C GLN A 165 14.86 4.24 -9.90
N ILE A 166 13.57 4.02 -10.10
CA ILE A 166 12.51 4.97 -9.80
C ILE A 166 12.07 4.78 -8.36
#